data_2f0cc3874507571f1a76fd88531efa67
#
_entry.id   2f0cc3874507571f1a76fd88531efa67
#
_cell.length_a   1.000
_cell.length_b   1.000
_cell.length_c   1.000
_cell.angle_alpha   90.00
_cell.angle_beta   90.00
_cell.angle_gamma   90.00
#
_symmetry.space_group_name_H-M   'P 1'
#
loop_
_entity.id
_entity.type
_entity.pdbx_description
1 polymer ?
#
loop_
_entity_poly.entity_id
_entity_poly.type
_entity_poly.pdbx_seq_one_letter_code
_entity_poly.pdbx_strand_id
1 'polypeptide(L)'
;MHYRFISLALGAALAVSWHHSAHAANEVSPVQFIDTFAKIFGEHKGERKGHAKGVCFIGEFQGNSKLAAYSASPLLSGEVYPMIGRFSMPGGNPHAAENSRIPRGFAAQIQLSNGDLQHFALLSTPVFGAKNPASFLGLLQASIPDSITGKPDLKKIAAYRQAHPDTQGQADYLAKQAPPASYGHAAYFGLHTFYLSNASGKQQAVRWQLQPLDGIKGLTESEIAAPPHNFLEARLRERLAKGPLKFKFELVLAAEGYPLLDPSQAWPSQSKVLDAGEFRITQSDGDQCKNINFDPNVLASGITASDDPILQIRSAAYAISFGKRLTGQ
;
A
#
# COMPACT_ATOMS: atom_id res chain seq x y z
N MET A 1 69.70 39.01 42.70
CA MET A 1 68.43 38.75 43.35
C MET A 1 67.33 38.73 42.27
N HIS A 2 66.95 37.54 41.79
CA HIS A 2 65.96 37.39 40.72
C HIS A 2 64.75 36.58 41.25
N TYR A 3 63.58 37.23 41.34
CA TYR A 3 62.35 36.59 41.67
C TYR A 3 61.73 36.08 40.38
N ARG A 4 61.45 34.76 40.32
CA ARG A 4 60.63 34.11 39.27
C ARG A 4 59.18 34.03 39.76
N PHE A 5 58.28 34.66 39.01
CA PHE A 5 56.79 34.44 39.16
C PHE A 5 56.40 33.20 38.42
N ILE A 6 55.75 32.26 39.11
CA ILE A 6 55.10 31.08 38.56
C ILE A 6 53.61 31.42 38.39
N SER A 7 53.12 31.47 37.15
CA SER A 7 51.73 31.65 36.86
C SER A 7 51.04 30.28 36.77
N LEU A 8 50.13 30.00 37.67
CA LEU A 8 49.24 28.85 37.61
C LEU A 8 48.07 29.16 36.63
N ALA A 9 48.00 28.42 35.53
CA ALA A 9 46.86 28.44 34.64
C ALA A 9 45.82 27.39 35.11
N LEU A 10 44.65 27.84 35.60
CA LEU A 10 43.49 26.99 35.90
C LEU A 10 42.81 26.65 34.59
N GLY A 11 42.90 25.41 34.14
CA GLY A 11 42.08 24.88 33.02
C GLY A 11 40.71 24.51 33.48
N ALA A 12 39.68 25.25 33.09
CA ALA A 12 38.28 24.89 33.26
C ALA A 12 37.89 23.86 32.19
N ALA A 13 37.70 22.60 32.57
CA ALA A 13 37.15 21.57 31.69
C ALA A 13 35.63 21.75 31.61
N LEU A 14 35.14 22.23 30.47
CA LEU A 14 33.69 22.24 30.12
C LEU A 14 33.26 20.80 29.81
N ALA A 15 32.57 20.17 30.74
CA ALA A 15 31.87 18.91 30.49
C ALA A 15 30.60 19.18 29.65
N VAL A 16 30.69 18.92 28.35
CA VAL A 16 29.54 18.92 27.46
C VAL A 16 28.71 17.66 27.75
N SER A 17 27.67 17.81 28.55
CA SER A 17 26.69 16.76 28.79
C SER A 17 25.86 16.55 27.52
N TRP A 18 26.13 15.49 26.79
CA TRP A 18 25.29 15.03 25.69
C TRP A 18 24.01 14.45 26.27
N HIS A 19 22.98 15.27 26.33
CA HIS A 19 21.63 14.77 26.61
C HIS A 19 21.15 14.00 25.39
N HIS A 20 21.36 12.70 25.38
CA HIS A 20 20.64 11.79 24.50
C HIS A 20 19.20 11.78 24.98
N SER A 21 18.36 12.59 24.34
CA SER A 21 16.92 12.54 24.56
C SER A 21 16.44 11.14 24.30
N ALA A 22 16.00 10.46 25.34
CA ALA A 22 15.35 9.15 25.30
C ALA A 22 13.96 9.30 24.62
N HIS A 23 13.95 9.46 23.29
CA HIS A 23 12.73 9.43 22.47
C HIS A 23 12.48 8.04 21.83
N ALA A 24 13.28 7.02 22.20
CA ALA A 24 13.21 5.68 21.63
C ALA A 24 12.10 4.77 22.20
N ALA A 25 11.24 5.24 23.12
CA ALA A 25 10.37 4.35 23.89
C ALA A 25 9.02 4.01 23.25
N ASN A 26 8.64 4.56 22.04
CA ASN A 26 7.32 4.32 21.44
C ASN A 26 7.31 4.27 19.90
N GLU A 27 8.43 4.02 19.23
CA GLU A 27 8.39 3.78 17.79
C GLU A 27 7.82 2.39 17.50
N VAL A 28 6.76 2.35 16.70
CA VAL A 28 6.12 1.10 16.26
C VAL A 28 7.10 0.35 15.35
N SER A 29 7.47 -0.85 15.78
CA SER A 29 8.36 -1.72 15.00
C SER A 29 7.60 -2.44 13.88
N PRO A 30 8.19 -2.58 12.66
CA PRO A 30 7.63 -3.40 11.59
C PRO A 30 7.33 -4.85 12.00
N VAL A 31 8.12 -5.43 12.92
CA VAL A 31 7.90 -6.79 13.46
C VAL A 31 6.56 -6.89 14.18
N GLN A 32 6.16 -5.85 14.94
CA GLN A 32 4.88 -5.85 15.65
C GLN A 32 3.68 -5.99 14.72
N PHE A 33 3.73 -5.44 13.50
CA PHE A 33 2.68 -5.65 12.51
C PHE A 33 2.59 -7.11 12.07
N ILE A 34 3.73 -7.71 11.74
CA ILE A 34 3.79 -9.10 11.27
C ILE A 34 3.30 -10.08 12.34
N ASP A 35 3.73 -9.87 13.59
CA ASP A 35 3.29 -10.69 14.73
C ASP A 35 1.79 -10.47 15.04
N THR A 36 1.29 -9.24 14.88
CA THR A 36 -0.14 -8.95 15.06
C THR A 36 -0.97 -9.58 13.94
N PHE A 37 -0.49 -9.57 12.69
CA PHE A 37 -1.14 -10.29 11.60
C PHE A 37 -1.24 -11.80 11.87
N ALA A 38 -0.18 -12.41 12.39
CA ALA A 38 -0.21 -13.83 12.77
C ALA A 38 -1.27 -14.11 13.87
N LYS A 39 -1.41 -13.22 14.84
CA LYS A 39 -2.46 -13.32 15.88
C LYS A 39 -3.87 -13.15 15.35
N ILE A 40 -4.08 -12.33 14.30
CA ILE A 40 -5.41 -12.10 13.71
C ILE A 40 -5.79 -13.21 12.73
N PHE A 41 -4.86 -13.62 11.86
CA PHE A 41 -5.16 -14.46 10.71
C PHE A 41 -4.69 -15.90 10.85
N GLY A 42 -3.95 -16.22 11.93
CA GLY A 42 -3.25 -17.48 12.09
C GLY A 42 -1.90 -17.51 11.36
N GLU A 43 -1.13 -18.54 11.62
CA GLU A 43 0.15 -18.78 10.95
C GLU A 43 -0.06 -19.69 9.74
N HIS A 44 0.33 -19.20 8.57
CA HIS A 44 0.32 -19.94 7.32
C HIS A 44 1.74 -20.00 6.76
N LYS A 45 2.37 -21.18 6.85
CA LYS A 45 3.76 -21.40 6.45
C LYS A 45 3.92 -21.18 4.94
N GLY A 46 4.99 -20.48 4.56
CA GLY A 46 5.28 -20.19 3.15
C GLY A 46 4.36 -19.17 2.50
N GLU A 47 3.32 -18.70 3.20
CA GLU A 47 2.39 -17.70 2.69
C GLU A 47 2.79 -16.27 3.07
N ARG A 48 2.28 -15.27 2.30
CA ARG A 48 2.43 -13.85 2.63
C ARG A 48 1.72 -13.55 3.95
N LYS A 49 2.34 -12.77 4.81
CA LYS A 49 1.74 -12.39 6.11
C LYS A 49 0.65 -11.32 5.97
N GLY A 50 0.60 -10.67 4.83
CA GLY A 50 -0.51 -9.82 4.37
C GLY A 50 -0.78 -10.11 2.90
N HIS A 51 -2.03 -9.96 2.46
CA HIS A 51 -2.43 -10.29 1.10
C HIS A 51 -2.13 -11.77 0.72
N ALA A 52 -2.37 -12.72 1.64
CA ALA A 52 -2.06 -14.14 1.41
C ALA A 52 -2.85 -14.73 0.24
N LYS A 53 -4.18 -14.52 0.21
CA LYS A 53 -5.02 -14.96 -0.89
C LYS A 53 -4.87 -14.06 -2.12
N GLY A 54 -4.65 -14.65 -3.30
CA GLY A 54 -4.59 -13.90 -4.56
C GLY A 54 -4.01 -14.69 -5.71
N VAL A 55 -3.99 -14.09 -6.89
CA VAL A 55 -3.61 -14.70 -8.15
C VAL A 55 -2.60 -13.82 -8.89
N CYS A 56 -1.55 -14.44 -9.45
CA CYS A 56 -0.58 -13.77 -10.32
C CYS A 56 -1.20 -13.42 -11.67
N PHE A 57 -0.68 -12.38 -12.27
CA PHE A 57 -0.94 -12.03 -13.66
C PHE A 57 0.32 -11.51 -14.35
N ILE A 58 0.32 -11.57 -15.67
CA ILE A 58 1.27 -10.88 -16.54
C ILE A 58 0.53 -9.96 -17.49
N GLY A 59 1.24 -9.00 -18.02
CA GLY A 59 0.68 -8.03 -18.95
C GLY A 59 1.68 -6.97 -19.35
N GLU A 60 1.15 -5.84 -19.77
CA GLU A 60 1.88 -4.70 -20.27
C GLU A 60 1.39 -3.42 -19.59
N PHE A 61 2.28 -2.46 -19.48
CA PHE A 61 1.97 -1.10 -19.07
C PHE A 61 2.44 -0.13 -20.14
N GLN A 62 1.63 0.87 -20.44
CA GLN A 62 2.01 1.97 -21.31
C GLN A 62 1.67 3.30 -20.64
N GLY A 63 2.68 4.10 -20.37
CA GLY A 63 2.53 5.46 -19.84
C GLY A 63 2.12 6.46 -20.92
N ASN A 64 1.65 7.64 -20.51
CA ASN A 64 1.22 8.70 -21.42
C ASN A 64 2.31 9.77 -21.57
N SER A 65 3.00 9.80 -22.70
CA SER A 65 4.09 10.75 -23.01
C SER A 65 3.67 12.24 -23.02
N LYS A 66 2.36 12.53 -23.07
CA LYS A 66 1.85 13.91 -22.98
C LYS A 66 2.04 14.54 -21.60
N LEU A 67 2.52 13.75 -20.61
CA LEU A 67 2.74 14.21 -19.24
C LEU A 67 4.16 14.73 -18.98
N ALA A 68 4.96 15.00 -20.00
CA ALA A 68 6.33 15.52 -19.86
C ALA A 68 6.43 16.82 -19.04
N ALA A 69 5.37 17.64 -19.02
CA ALA A 69 5.29 18.83 -18.18
C ALA A 69 5.27 18.51 -16.67
N TYR A 70 4.84 17.30 -16.29
CA TYR A 70 4.73 16.85 -14.90
C TYR A 70 5.82 15.87 -14.51
N SER A 71 6.36 15.09 -15.45
CA SER A 71 7.32 14.03 -15.13
C SER A 71 8.32 13.81 -16.25
N ALA A 72 9.59 13.66 -15.86
CA ALA A 72 10.66 13.17 -16.73
C ALA A 72 10.90 11.65 -16.56
N SER A 73 10.07 10.96 -15.79
CA SER A 73 10.23 9.53 -15.57
C SER A 73 10.03 8.73 -16.86
N PRO A 74 10.92 7.76 -17.16
CA PRO A 74 10.73 6.83 -18.27
C PRO A 74 9.40 6.07 -18.21
N LEU A 75 8.85 5.88 -17.01
CA LEU A 75 7.53 5.26 -16.83
C LEU A 75 6.44 5.92 -17.68
N LEU A 76 6.52 7.23 -17.91
CA LEU A 76 5.55 8.02 -18.67
C LEU A 76 6.04 8.36 -20.09
N SER A 77 7.03 7.65 -20.62
CA SER A 77 7.60 7.90 -21.96
C SER A 77 6.67 7.58 -23.13
N GLY A 78 5.64 6.76 -22.92
CA GLY A 78 4.79 6.21 -23.98
C GLY A 78 5.27 4.85 -24.50
N GLU A 79 6.42 4.37 -24.05
CA GLU A 79 6.91 3.03 -24.34
C GLU A 79 6.04 1.98 -23.64
N VAL A 80 5.93 0.79 -24.26
CA VAL A 80 5.23 -0.36 -23.70
C VAL A 80 6.22 -1.21 -22.92
N TYR A 81 5.94 -1.43 -21.64
CA TYR A 81 6.79 -2.20 -20.74
C TYR A 81 6.12 -3.49 -20.29
N PRO A 82 6.88 -4.59 -20.15
CA PRO A 82 6.37 -5.82 -19.57
C PRO A 82 6.03 -5.61 -18.09
N MET A 83 4.99 -6.30 -17.64
CA MET A 83 4.48 -6.20 -16.30
C MET A 83 4.20 -7.59 -15.70
N ILE A 84 4.61 -7.81 -14.45
CA ILE A 84 4.18 -8.93 -13.61
C ILE A 84 3.43 -8.36 -12.43
N GLY A 85 2.27 -8.93 -12.11
CA GLY A 85 1.48 -8.42 -11.01
C GLY A 85 0.69 -9.49 -10.26
N ARG A 86 -0.11 -9.02 -9.30
CA ARG A 86 -0.91 -9.86 -8.45
C ARG A 86 -2.18 -9.15 -8.00
N PHE A 87 -3.31 -9.77 -8.23
CA PHE A 87 -4.52 -9.46 -7.49
C PHE A 87 -4.55 -10.19 -6.15
N SER A 88 -5.18 -9.61 -5.15
CA SER A 88 -5.19 -10.19 -3.81
C SER A 88 -6.35 -9.73 -2.94
N MET A 89 -6.51 -10.41 -1.80
CA MET A 89 -7.32 -9.95 -0.69
C MET A 89 -6.41 -9.59 0.49
N PRO A 90 -6.66 -8.49 1.23
CA PRO A 90 -5.89 -8.14 2.42
C PRO A 90 -5.94 -9.22 3.50
N GLY A 91 -4.95 -9.16 4.40
CA GLY A 91 -4.83 -10.10 5.50
C GLY A 91 -3.99 -11.34 5.17
N GLY A 92 -3.65 -12.07 6.23
CA GLY A 92 -2.75 -13.24 6.17
C GLY A 92 -3.47 -14.58 5.96
N ASN A 93 -4.81 -14.59 5.82
CA ASN A 93 -5.58 -15.82 5.63
C ASN A 93 -5.70 -16.16 4.13
N PRO A 94 -5.07 -17.25 3.64
CA PRO A 94 -5.18 -17.69 2.25
C PRO A 94 -6.59 -18.23 1.89
N HIS A 95 -7.44 -18.47 2.90
CA HIS A 95 -8.81 -18.96 2.74
C HIS A 95 -9.87 -17.87 2.99
N ALA A 96 -9.51 -16.59 2.94
CA ALA A 96 -10.44 -15.48 3.17
C ALA A 96 -11.68 -15.60 2.26
N ALA A 97 -12.86 -15.27 2.82
CA ALA A 97 -14.13 -15.32 2.10
C ALA A 97 -14.19 -14.21 1.03
N GLU A 98 -14.42 -14.60 -0.24
CA GLU A 98 -14.36 -13.66 -1.36
C GLU A 98 -15.59 -12.76 -1.48
N ASN A 99 -16.69 -13.10 -0.85
CA ASN A 99 -17.90 -12.26 -0.73
C ASN A 99 -17.83 -11.28 0.46
N SER A 100 -16.73 -11.23 1.22
CA SER A 100 -16.58 -10.32 2.36
C SER A 100 -16.38 -8.86 1.92
N ARG A 101 -16.84 -7.92 2.77
CA ARG A 101 -16.69 -6.46 2.58
C ARG A 101 -15.31 -5.97 2.99
N ILE A 102 -14.27 -6.60 2.45
CA ILE A 102 -12.87 -6.15 2.60
C ILE A 102 -12.36 -5.65 1.24
N PRO A 103 -11.34 -4.79 1.19
CA PRO A 103 -10.83 -4.30 -0.08
C PRO A 103 -10.25 -5.44 -0.94
N ARG A 104 -10.01 -5.17 -2.20
CA ARG A 104 -9.17 -6.00 -3.08
C ARG A 104 -7.84 -5.29 -3.28
N GLY A 105 -6.78 -6.04 -3.46
CA GLY A 105 -5.45 -5.52 -3.74
C GLY A 105 -5.07 -5.71 -5.19
N PHE A 106 -4.36 -4.72 -5.74
CA PHE A 106 -3.66 -4.78 -7.01
C PHE A 106 -2.19 -4.43 -6.75
N ALA A 107 -1.28 -5.28 -7.18
CA ALA A 107 0.14 -4.99 -7.16
C ALA A 107 0.75 -5.30 -8.52
N ALA A 108 1.71 -4.48 -8.96
CA ALA A 108 2.42 -4.68 -10.22
C ALA A 108 3.88 -4.26 -10.09
N GLN A 109 4.77 -4.98 -10.76
CA GLN A 109 6.13 -4.61 -11.05
C GLN A 109 6.26 -4.39 -12.55
N ILE A 110 6.76 -3.24 -12.92
CA ILE A 110 7.05 -2.86 -14.30
C ILE A 110 8.56 -2.78 -14.44
N GLN A 111 9.11 -3.46 -15.44
CA GLN A 111 10.52 -3.40 -15.80
C GLN A 111 10.70 -2.39 -16.94
N LEU A 112 11.39 -1.28 -16.68
CA LEU A 112 11.65 -0.25 -17.68
C LEU A 112 12.89 -0.58 -18.52
N SER A 113 12.99 -0.01 -19.72
CA SER A 113 14.10 -0.24 -20.68
C SER A 113 15.46 0.23 -20.15
N ASN A 114 15.49 1.23 -19.26
CA ASN A 114 16.71 1.71 -18.61
C ASN A 114 17.18 0.85 -17.42
N GLY A 115 16.47 -0.24 -17.10
CA GLY A 115 16.75 -1.11 -15.96
C GLY A 115 16.05 -0.75 -14.68
N ASP A 116 15.35 0.39 -14.60
CA ASP A 116 14.56 0.76 -13.43
C ASP A 116 13.40 -0.21 -13.23
N LEU A 117 13.00 -0.35 -11.96
CA LEU A 117 11.75 -1.00 -11.58
C LEU A 117 10.77 0.04 -11.04
N GLN A 118 9.51 -0.10 -11.42
CA GLN A 118 8.41 0.62 -10.79
C GLN A 118 7.45 -0.38 -10.16
N HIS A 119 7.20 -0.24 -8.86
CA HIS A 119 6.17 -1.01 -8.19
C HIS A 119 4.91 -0.18 -7.93
N PHE A 120 3.78 -0.86 -8.03
CA PHE A 120 2.48 -0.37 -7.61
C PHE A 120 1.91 -1.32 -6.56
N ALA A 121 1.35 -0.76 -5.50
CA ALA A 121 0.63 -1.50 -4.46
C ALA A 121 -0.62 -0.69 -4.06
N LEU A 122 -1.77 -1.11 -4.58
CA LEU A 122 -3.02 -0.37 -4.53
C LEU A 122 -4.13 -1.20 -3.85
N LEU A 123 -5.13 -0.52 -3.33
CA LEU A 123 -6.33 -1.12 -2.76
C LEU A 123 -7.59 -0.59 -3.43
N SER A 124 -8.67 -1.40 -3.41
CA SER A 124 -9.99 -0.96 -3.91
C SER A 124 -10.75 -0.08 -2.90
N THR A 125 -10.02 0.82 -2.22
CA THR A 125 -10.53 1.84 -1.31
C THR A 125 -9.65 3.07 -1.43
N PRO A 126 -10.22 4.29 -1.46
CA PRO A 126 -9.45 5.52 -1.66
C PRO A 126 -8.73 6.02 -0.39
N VAL A 127 -8.94 5.35 0.75
CA VAL A 127 -8.33 5.70 2.04
C VAL A 127 -7.77 4.48 2.74
N PHE A 128 -6.69 4.69 3.51
CA PHE A 128 -6.09 3.67 4.35
C PHE A 128 -6.80 3.57 5.70
N GLY A 129 -6.54 2.48 6.44
CA GLY A 129 -7.18 2.19 7.72
C GLY A 129 -6.69 3.03 8.91
N ALA A 130 -5.70 3.91 8.73
CA ALA A 130 -5.19 4.80 9.77
C ALA A 130 -4.24 5.86 9.18
N LYS A 131 -4.00 6.97 9.91
CA LYS A 131 -3.09 8.05 9.49
C LYS A 131 -1.61 7.76 9.77
N ASN A 132 -1.31 6.91 10.75
CA ASN A 132 0.06 6.61 11.17
C ASN A 132 0.21 5.18 11.69
N PRO A 133 1.46 4.67 11.84
CA PRO A 133 1.73 3.30 12.29
C PRO A 133 1.13 2.97 13.66
N ALA A 134 1.12 3.90 14.62
CA ALA A 134 0.60 3.64 15.96
C ALA A 134 -0.91 3.41 15.95
N SER A 135 -1.68 4.28 15.28
CA SER A 135 -3.12 4.12 15.11
C SER A 135 -3.45 2.83 14.35
N PHE A 136 -2.66 2.49 13.31
CA PHE A 136 -2.88 1.25 12.55
C PHE A 136 -2.60 0.01 13.39
N LEU A 137 -1.47 -0.04 14.10
CA LEU A 137 -1.14 -1.17 14.97
C LEU A 137 -2.18 -1.35 16.07
N GLY A 138 -2.63 -0.27 16.70
CA GLY A 138 -3.67 -0.33 17.74
C GLY A 138 -5.01 -0.85 17.20
N LEU A 139 -5.41 -0.45 15.98
CA LEU A 139 -6.59 -1.01 15.32
C LEU A 139 -6.45 -2.52 15.08
N LEU A 140 -5.29 -2.96 14.62
CA LEU A 140 -5.00 -4.38 14.43
C LEU A 140 -5.03 -5.13 15.75
N GLN A 141 -4.43 -4.60 16.82
CA GLN A 141 -4.45 -5.20 18.16
C GLN A 141 -5.87 -5.27 18.74
N ALA A 142 -6.70 -4.25 18.49
CA ALA A 142 -8.12 -4.28 18.87
C ALA A 142 -8.91 -5.35 18.09
N SER A 143 -8.43 -5.74 16.89
CA SER A 143 -9.06 -6.72 16.01
C SER A 143 -8.58 -8.15 16.23
N ILE A 144 -7.64 -8.40 17.16
CA ILE A 144 -7.21 -9.76 17.52
C ILE A 144 -8.44 -10.52 18.06
N PRO A 145 -8.74 -11.72 17.50
CA PRO A 145 -9.83 -12.55 17.97
C PRO A 145 -9.73 -12.87 19.47
N ASP A 146 -10.87 -12.86 20.14
CA ASP A 146 -10.97 -13.32 21.51
C ASP A 146 -10.60 -14.80 21.62
N SER A 147 -9.80 -15.18 22.61
CA SER A 147 -9.25 -16.53 22.77
C SER A 147 -10.29 -17.62 23.04
N ILE A 148 -11.46 -17.24 23.56
CA ILE A 148 -12.55 -18.18 23.89
C ILE A 148 -13.49 -18.38 22.70
N THR A 149 -13.88 -17.26 22.05
CA THR A 149 -14.87 -17.29 20.96
C THR A 149 -14.24 -17.47 19.57
N GLY A 150 -12.95 -17.22 19.41
CA GLY A 150 -12.25 -17.20 18.13
C GLY A 150 -12.71 -16.10 17.18
N LYS A 151 -13.48 -15.11 17.67
CA LYS A 151 -14.07 -14.02 16.87
C LYS A 151 -13.56 -12.66 17.37
N PRO A 152 -13.42 -11.66 16.47
CA PRO A 152 -13.10 -10.29 16.88
C PRO A 152 -14.20 -9.71 17.78
N ASP A 153 -13.80 -9.02 18.84
CA ASP A 153 -14.73 -8.26 19.69
C ASP A 153 -15.08 -6.92 19.00
N LEU A 154 -16.27 -6.88 18.42
CA LEU A 154 -16.75 -5.69 17.70
C LEU A 154 -16.92 -4.47 18.60
N LYS A 155 -17.18 -4.64 19.92
CA LYS A 155 -17.28 -3.53 20.88
C LYS A 155 -15.89 -2.92 21.12
N LYS A 156 -14.87 -3.76 21.28
CA LYS A 156 -13.48 -3.32 21.43
C LYS A 156 -13.00 -2.55 20.20
N ILE A 157 -13.30 -3.06 18.99
CA ILE A 157 -12.96 -2.39 17.74
C ILE A 157 -13.68 -1.04 17.62
N ALA A 158 -14.98 -0.98 17.94
CA ALA A 158 -15.75 0.25 17.90
C ALA A 158 -15.23 1.30 18.89
N ALA A 159 -14.90 0.88 20.14
CA ALA A 159 -14.31 1.75 21.15
C ALA A 159 -12.96 2.30 20.69
N TYR A 160 -12.11 1.46 20.06
CA TYR A 160 -10.83 1.91 19.52
C TYR A 160 -11.02 2.98 18.43
N ARG A 161 -11.93 2.75 17.46
CA ARG A 161 -12.24 3.71 16.41
C ARG A 161 -12.81 5.03 16.94
N GLN A 162 -13.63 4.97 17.98
CA GLN A 162 -14.15 6.17 18.63
C GLN A 162 -13.02 7.02 19.24
N ALA A 163 -12.02 6.38 19.87
CA ALA A 163 -10.84 7.04 20.42
C ALA A 163 -9.83 7.48 19.34
N HIS A 164 -9.84 6.83 18.15
CA HIS A 164 -8.95 7.08 17.02
C HIS A 164 -9.73 7.28 15.72
N PRO A 165 -10.35 8.47 15.51
CA PRO A 165 -11.26 8.74 14.39
C PRO A 165 -10.61 8.56 13.00
N ASP A 166 -9.29 8.69 12.90
CA ASP A 166 -8.52 8.42 11.69
C ASP A 166 -8.63 6.96 11.21
N THR A 167 -9.09 6.05 12.06
CA THR A 167 -9.29 4.64 11.71
C THR A 167 -10.70 4.31 11.21
N GLN A 168 -11.60 5.29 11.15
CA GLN A 168 -13.01 5.08 10.80
C GLN A 168 -13.26 5.14 9.28
N GLY A 169 -12.55 6.03 8.55
CA GLY A 169 -12.88 6.37 7.16
C GLY A 169 -12.90 5.18 6.19
N GLN A 170 -11.96 4.25 6.31
CA GLN A 170 -11.93 3.05 5.47
C GLN A 170 -13.12 2.12 5.77
N ALA A 171 -13.48 1.96 7.05
CA ALA A 171 -14.61 1.13 7.43
C ALA A 171 -15.93 1.70 6.91
N ASP A 172 -16.12 3.02 7.00
CA ASP A 172 -17.31 3.71 6.48
C ASP A 172 -17.42 3.58 4.96
N TYR A 173 -16.30 3.70 4.26
CA TYR A 173 -16.27 3.49 2.81
C TYR A 173 -16.71 2.07 2.45
N LEU A 174 -16.09 1.06 3.06
CA LEU A 174 -16.38 -0.35 2.78
C LEU A 174 -17.80 -0.77 3.18
N ALA A 175 -18.36 -0.20 4.23
CA ALA A 175 -19.73 -0.47 4.64
C ALA A 175 -20.76 -0.05 3.58
N LYS A 176 -20.46 1.01 2.83
CA LYS A 176 -21.32 1.58 1.78
C LYS A 176 -21.13 0.92 0.41
N GLN A 177 -20.08 0.11 0.22
CA GLN A 177 -19.76 -0.53 -1.05
C GLN A 177 -20.11 -2.01 -1.03
N ALA A 178 -20.71 -2.51 -2.12
CA ALA A 178 -20.79 -3.95 -2.33
C ALA A 178 -19.35 -4.49 -2.63
N PRO A 179 -19.01 -5.71 -2.17
CA PRO A 179 -17.77 -6.35 -2.58
C PRO A 179 -17.70 -6.44 -4.11
N PRO A 180 -16.54 -6.18 -4.74
CA PRO A 180 -16.41 -6.23 -6.19
C PRO A 180 -16.81 -7.59 -6.77
N ALA A 181 -17.56 -7.58 -7.86
CA ALA A 181 -17.99 -8.80 -8.55
C ALA A 181 -16.82 -9.60 -9.17
N SER A 182 -15.70 -8.96 -9.47
CA SER A 182 -14.44 -9.57 -9.88
C SER A 182 -13.29 -8.61 -9.64
N TYR A 183 -12.05 -9.06 -9.78
CA TYR A 183 -10.89 -8.17 -9.76
C TYR A 183 -10.92 -7.09 -10.85
N GLY A 184 -11.55 -7.38 -12.01
CA GLY A 184 -11.68 -6.43 -13.11
C GLY A 184 -12.82 -5.42 -12.97
N HIS A 185 -13.64 -5.52 -11.92
CA HIS A 185 -14.76 -4.62 -11.67
C HIS A 185 -14.55 -3.72 -10.43
N ALA A 186 -13.32 -3.52 -10.03
CA ALA A 186 -12.95 -2.62 -8.95
C ALA A 186 -12.02 -1.52 -9.44
N ALA A 187 -12.21 -0.29 -8.99
CA ALA A 187 -11.17 0.73 -9.04
C ALA A 187 -10.12 0.44 -7.97
N TYR A 188 -8.85 0.77 -8.25
CA TYR A 188 -7.75 0.61 -7.29
C TYR A 188 -7.05 1.94 -7.08
N PHE A 189 -6.68 2.24 -5.84
CA PHE A 189 -6.15 3.51 -5.42
C PHE A 189 -4.78 3.33 -4.78
N GLY A 190 -3.81 4.15 -5.19
CA GLY A 190 -2.56 4.38 -4.47
C GLY A 190 -2.85 5.36 -3.34
N LEU A 191 -2.76 4.87 -2.11
CA LEU A 191 -3.23 5.59 -0.92
C LEU A 191 -2.27 6.68 -0.48
N HIS A 192 -1.01 6.57 -0.90
CA HIS A 192 0.10 7.43 -0.50
C HIS A 192 0.37 8.51 -1.54
N THR A 193 1.01 9.57 -1.10
CA THR A 193 1.47 10.63 -1.99
C THR A 193 2.86 10.31 -2.52
N PHE A 194 3.03 10.55 -3.81
CA PHE A 194 4.32 10.49 -4.50
C PHE A 194 4.58 11.83 -5.19
N TYR A 195 5.85 12.13 -5.46
CA TYR A 195 6.23 13.33 -6.19
C TYR A 195 6.79 12.95 -7.54
N LEU A 196 6.24 13.53 -8.58
CA LEU A 196 6.78 13.46 -9.93
C LEU A 196 7.67 14.68 -10.15
N SER A 197 8.88 14.46 -10.70
CA SER A 197 9.80 15.52 -11.08
C SER A 197 9.86 15.64 -12.61
N ASN A 198 9.66 16.83 -13.15
CA ASN A 198 9.84 17.08 -14.57
C ASN A 198 11.31 17.39 -14.90
N ALA A 199 11.63 17.59 -16.19
CA ALA A 199 13.00 17.85 -16.65
C ALA A 199 13.63 19.13 -16.07
N SER A 200 12.84 20.09 -15.60
CA SER A 200 13.35 21.30 -14.92
C SER A 200 13.51 21.11 -13.41
N GLY A 201 13.23 19.93 -12.87
CA GLY A 201 13.28 19.65 -11.43
C GLY A 201 12.02 20.10 -10.66
N LYS A 202 11.01 20.65 -11.33
CA LYS A 202 9.74 21.03 -10.68
C LYS A 202 9.01 19.75 -10.26
N GLN A 203 8.57 19.72 -9.00
CA GLN A 203 7.84 18.60 -8.42
C GLN A 203 6.33 18.84 -8.40
N GLN A 204 5.59 17.77 -8.61
CA GLN A 204 4.14 17.70 -8.47
C GLN A 204 3.77 16.53 -7.58
N ALA A 205 3.09 16.80 -6.47
CA ALA A 205 2.53 15.76 -5.60
C ALA A 205 1.30 15.13 -6.27
N VAL A 206 1.26 13.79 -6.27
CA VAL A 206 0.20 13.01 -6.90
C VAL A 206 -0.20 11.82 -6.03
N ARG A 207 -1.44 11.37 -6.20
CA ARG A 207 -1.86 9.99 -5.95
C ARG A 207 -2.26 9.38 -7.28
N TRP A 208 -2.10 8.09 -7.42
CA TRP A 208 -2.52 7.38 -8.61
C TRP A 208 -3.71 6.47 -8.35
N GLN A 209 -4.46 6.22 -9.41
CA GLN A 209 -5.58 5.31 -9.38
C GLN A 209 -5.74 4.55 -10.69
N LEU A 210 -6.37 3.38 -10.60
CA LEU A 210 -6.73 2.56 -11.76
C LEU A 210 -8.26 2.51 -11.87
N GLN A 211 -8.77 2.90 -13.02
CA GLN A 211 -10.19 2.78 -13.35
C GLN A 211 -10.40 1.58 -14.28
N PRO A 212 -11.25 0.60 -13.92
CA PRO A 212 -11.51 -0.54 -14.78
C PRO A 212 -12.26 -0.11 -16.04
N LEU A 213 -11.79 -0.51 -17.22
CA LEU A 213 -12.49 -0.21 -18.47
C LEU A 213 -13.77 -1.07 -18.63
N ASP A 214 -13.89 -2.18 -17.91
CA ASP A 214 -15.10 -2.99 -17.84
C ASP A 214 -16.17 -2.38 -16.90
N GLY A 215 -15.86 -1.23 -16.27
CA GLY A 215 -16.74 -0.55 -15.31
C GLY A 215 -16.72 -1.17 -13.91
N ILE A 216 -17.22 -0.42 -12.94
CA ILE A 216 -17.32 -0.85 -11.54
C ILE A 216 -18.61 -1.66 -11.37
N LYS A 217 -18.50 -2.86 -10.78
CA LYS A 217 -19.66 -3.72 -10.49
C LYS A 217 -19.45 -4.45 -9.16
N GLY A 218 -20.42 -4.34 -8.26
CA GLY A 218 -20.48 -5.09 -7.02
C GLY A 218 -21.20 -6.41 -7.14
N LEU A 219 -21.04 -7.26 -6.12
CA LEU A 219 -21.89 -8.44 -5.91
C LEU A 219 -23.32 -8.00 -5.60
N THR A 220 -24.29 -8.81 -6.00
CA THR A 220 -25.68 -8.67 -5.58
C THR A 220 -25.84 -9.04 -4.11
N GLU A 221 -26.94 -8.62 -3.47
CA GLU A 221 -27.21 -8.98 -2.07
C GLU A 221 -27.34 -10.51 -1.89
N SER A 222 -27.88 -11.23 -2.88
CA SER A 222 -27.93 -12.70 -2.86
C SER A 222 -26.54 -13.35 -2.91
N GLU A 223 -25.62 -12.80 -3.72
CA GLU A 223 -24.23 -13.28 -3.77
C GLU A 223 -23.47 -12.98 -2.47
N ILE A 224 -23.75 -11.83 -1.84
CA ILE A 224 -23.13 -11.46 -0.54
C ILE A 224 -23.64 -12.40 0.57
N ALA A 225 -24.92 -12.73 0.57
CA ALA A 225 -25.55 -13.61 1.57
C ALA A 225 -25.26 -15.10 1.35
N ALA A 226 -24.77 -15.49 0.17
CA ALA A 226 -24.44 -16.86 -0.14
C ALA A 226 -23.29 -17.38 0.75
N PRO A 227 -23.20 -18.71 1.00
CA PRO A 227 -22.05 -19.27 1.67
C PRO A 227 -20.72 -18.87 1.00
N PRO A 228 -19.67 -18.62 1.76
CA PRO A 228 -18.37 -18.25 1.20
C PRO A 228 -17.87 -19.29 0.19
N HIS A 229 -17.49 -18.85 -0.99
CA HIS A 229 -16.91 -19.68 -2.04
C HIS A 229 -15.85 -18.90 -2.83
N ASN A 230 -15.01 -19.62 -3.55
CA ASN A 230 -13.97 -19.02 -4.38
C ASN A 230 -14.52 -18.77 -5.79
N PHE A 231 -14.48 -17.52 -6.24
CA PHE A 231 -14.98 -17.13 -7.57
C PHE A 231 -14.10 -16.09 -8.28
N LEU A 232 -13.27 -15.34 -7.53
CA LEU A 232 -12.52 -14.21 -8.09
C LEU A 232 -11.54 -14.65 -9.17
N GLU A 233 -10.82 -15.75 -8.94
CA GLU A 233 -9.86 -16.29 -9.91
C GLU A 233 -10.58 -16.86 -11.14
N ALA A 234 -11.65 -17.62 -10.95
CA ALA A 234 -12.45 -18.16 -12.06
C ALA A 234 -13.01 -17.03 -12.95
N ARG A 235 -13.62 -16.02 -12.34
CA ARG A 235 -14.14 -14.85 -13.06
C ARG A 235 -13.05 -14.06 -13.78
N LEU A 236 -11.85 -13.99 -13.22
CA LEU A 236 -10.70 -13.37 -13.88
C LEU A 236 -10.29 -14.16 -15.12
N ARG A 237 -10.17 -15.48 -15.03
CA ARG A 237 -9.84 -16.35 -16.19
C ARG A 237 -10.90 -16.27 -17.29
N GLU A 238 -12.19 -16.34 -16.93
CA GLU A 238 -13.29 -16.19 -17.87
C GLU A 238 -13.27 -14.82 -18.58
N ARG A 239 -12.91 -13.76 -17.85
CA ARG A 239 -12.77 -12.41 -18.44
C ARG A 239 -11.62 -12.34 -19.41
N LEU A 240 -10.46 -12.90 -19.05
CA LEU A 240 -9.25 -12.90 -19.88
C LEU A 240 -9.40 -13.76 -21.14
N ALA A 241 -10.24 -14.80 -21.11
CA ALA A 241 -10.56 -15.58 -22.30
C ALA A 241 -11.26 -14.75 -23.41
N LYS A 242 -11.84 -13.60 -23.06
CA LYS A 242 -12.49 -12.65 -23.99
C LYS A 242 -11.55 -11.55 -24.49
N GLY A 243 -10.26 -11.58 -24.08
CA GLY A 243 -9.26 -10.60 -24.41
C GLY A 243 -8.67 -9.90 -23.17
N PRO A 244 -7.70 -9.01 -23.36
CA PRO A 244 -7.01 -8.35 -22.25
C PRO A 244 -7.95 -7.58 -21.31
N LEU A 245 -7.74 -7.72 -20.00
CA LEU A 245 -8.38 -6.87 -18.99
C LEU A 245 -7.59 -5.57 -18.88
N LYS A 246 -8.28 -4.43 -18.96
CA LYS A 246 -7.65 -3.12 -19.04
C LYS A 246 -8.09 -2.20 -17.91
N PHE A 247 -7.12 -1.42 -17.43
CA PHE A 247 -7.36 -0.33 -16.48
C PHE A 247 -6.74 0.95 -17.04
N LYS A 248 -7.49 2.02 -17.02
CA LYS A 248 -6.98 3.36 -17.22
C LYS A 248 -6.14 3.75 -16.00
N PHE A 249 -4.90 4.18 -16.22
CA PHE A 249 -4.05 4.74 -15.19
C PHE A 249 -4.24 6.24 -15.12
N GLU A 250 -4.52 6.74 -13.93
CA GLU A 250 -4.80 8.16 -13.70
C GLU A 250 -3.93 8.71 -12.57
N LEU A 251 -3.49 9.95 -12.74
CA LEU A 251 -2.83 10.75 -11.71
C LEU A 251 -3.81 11.78 -11.17
N VAL A 252 -4.06 11.71 -9.87
CA VAL A 252 -4.79 12.75 -9.13
C VAL A 252 -3.76 13.76 -8.64
N LEU A 253 -3.87 15.03 -9.03
CA LEU A 253 -2.92 16.07 -8.66
C LEU A 253 -3.30 16.71 -7.33
N ALA A 254 -2.33 16.87 -6.44
CA ALA A 254 -2.51 17.66 -5.24
C ALA A 254 -2.60 19.16 -5.56
N ALA A 255 -3.43 19.85 -4.81
CA ALA A 255 -3.44 21.31 -4.69
C ALA A 255 -2.97 21.73 -3.28
N GLU A 256 -2.85 23.02 -3.07
CA GLU A 256 -2.50 23.58 -1.76
C GLU A 256 -3.50 23.15 -0.68
N GLY A 257 -2.99 22.80 0.50
CA GLY A 257 -3.80 22.36 1.64
C GLY A 257 -4.24 20.90 1.62
N TYR A 258 -3.83 20.09 0.61
CA TYR A 258 -4.16 18.66 0.60
C TYR A 258 -3.36 17.88 1.68
N PRO A 259 -3.97 16.85 2.29
CA PRO A 259 -3.31 16.04 3.31
C PRO A 259 -2.31 15.07 2.67
N LEU A 260 -1.10 15.56 2.37
CA LEU A 260 -0.08 14.80 1.65
C LEU A 260 0.50 13.61 2.44
N LEU A 261 0.51 13.70 3.77
CA LEU A 261 1.13 12.70 4.66
C LEU A 261 0.09 11.88 5.44
N ASP A 262 -1.19 12.05 5.14
CA ASP A 262 -2.27 11.32 5.81
C ASP A 262 -3.04 10.45 4.81
N PRO A 263 -2.73 9.14 4.74
CA PRO A 263 -3.39 8.24 3.81
C PRO A 263 -4.80 7.84 4.26
N SER A 264 -5.21 8.16 5.50
CA SER A 264 -6.57 7.92 5.99
C SER A 264 -7.59 8.95 5.47
N GLN A 265 -7.12 10.02 4.83
CA GLN A 265 -7.96 11.05 4.25
C GLN A 265 -7.99 10.96 2.73
N ALA A 266 -9.19 10.95 2.16
CA ALA A 266 -9.37 11.09 0.72
C ALA A 266 -9.04 12.53 0.29
N TRP A 267 -8.45 12.67 -0.90
CA TRP A 267 -8.33 13.99 -1.52
C TRP A 267 -9.69 14.42 -2.08
N PRO A 268 -9.93 15.73 -2.22
CA PRO A 268 -11.20 16.27 -2.72
C PRO A 268 -11.59 15.66 -4.08
N SER A 269 -12.89 15.37 -4.25
CA SER A 269 -13.41 14.77 -5.50
C SER A 269 -13.24 15.65 -6.73
N GLN A 270 -13.11 16.96 -6.55
CA GLN A 270 -12.84 17.95 -7.61
C GLN A 270 -11.36 18.07 -7.95
N SER A 271 -10.47 17.23 -7.39
CA SER A 271 -9.05 17.22 -7.73
C SER A 271 -8.86 17.05 -9.23
N LYS A 272 -7.85 17.72 -9.78
CA LYS A 272 -7.48 17.55 -11.18
C LYS A 272 -6.96 16.14 -11.41
N VAL A 273 -7.55 15.44 -12.36
CA VAL A 273 -7.16 14.09 -12.77
C VAL A 273 -6.58 14.13 -14.18
N LEU A 274 -5.44 13.48 -14.36
CA LEU A 274 -4.77 13.33 -15.66
C LEU A 274 -4.77 11.88 -16.09
N ASP A 275 -5.01 11.65 -17.37
CA ASP A 275 -4.79 10.35 -18.01
C ASP A 275 -3.29 10.09 -18.10
N ALA A 276 -2.82 9.07 -17.39
CA ALA A 276 -1.40 8.75 -17.28
C ALA A 276 -1.00 7.44 -18.00
N GLY A 277 -1.96 6.74 -18.60
CA GLY A 277 -1.68 5.55 -19.38
C GLY A 277 -2.64 4.39 -19.14
N GLU A 278 -2.23 3.19 -19.52
CA GLU A 278 -3.04 1.97 -19.46
C GLU A 278 -2.25 0.80 -18.87
N PHE A 279 -2.88 0.06 -17.96
CA PHE A 279 -2.49 -1.29 -17.55
C PHE A 279 -3.29 -2.30 -18.35
N ARG A 280 -2.61 -3.26 -18.96
CA ARG A 280 -3.20 -4.27 -19.83
C ARG A 280 -2.79 -5.65 -19.35
N ILE A 281 -3.69 -6.36 -18.71
CA ILE A 281 -3.47 -7.72 -18.20
C ILE A 281 -3.86 -8.70 -19.30
N THR A 282 -2.94 -9.58 -19.69
CA THR A 282 -3.12 -10.50 -20.80
C THR A 282 -3.34 -11.94 -20.37
N GLN A 283 -2.80 -12.30 -19.19
CA GLN A 283 -2.87 -13.67 -18.69
C GLN A 283 -2.90 -13.66 -17.16
N SER A 284 -3.67 -14.57 -16.57
CA SER A 284 -3.64 -14.87 -15.14
C SER A 284 -3.38 -16.36 -14.99
N ASP A 285 -2.38 -16.69 -14.22
CA ASP A 285 -2.05 -17.97 -13.62
C ASP A 285 -0.54 -18.05 -13.36
N GLY A 286 -0.09 -19.22 -12.93
CA GLY A 286 1.32 -19.45 -12.67
C GLY A 286 1.82 -18.76 -11.41
N ASP A 287 3.13 -18.79 -11.27
CA ASP A 287 3.84 -18.47 -10.04
C ASP A 287 4.79 -17.26 -10.18
N GLN A 288 4.75 -16.57 -11.34
CA GLN A 288 5.73 -15.53 -11.69
C GLN A 288 5.82 -14.42 -10.64
N CYS A 289 4.71 -14.10 -9.99
CA CYS A 289 4.66 -13.07 -8.95
C CYS A 289 5.07 -13.57 -7.55
N LYS A 290 5.24 -14.87 -7.34
CA LYS A 290 5.50 -15.42 -6.00
C LYS A 290 6.78 -14.88 -5.39
N ASN A 291 7.84 -14.74 -6.19
CA ASN A 291 9.15 -14.28 -5.74
C ASN A 291 9.34 -12.76 -5.79
N ILE A 292 8.26 -12.00 -6.06
CA ILE A 292 8.31 -10.54 -6.06
C ILE A 292 7.82 -10.02 -4.71
N ASN A 293 8.62 -9.14 -4.11
CA ASN A 293 8.22 -8.33 -2.97
C ASN A 293 7.72 -6.97 -3.51
N PHE A 294 6.40 -6.80 -3.64
CA PHE A 294 5.80 -5.60 -4.22
C PHE A 294 5.88 -4.41 -3.24
N ASP A 295 7.09 -3.98 -2.92
CA ASP A 295 7.34 -2.83 -2.05
C ASP A 295 6.98 -1.53 -2.79
N PRO A 296 6.04 -0.72 -2.28
CA PRO A 296 5.61 0.52 -2.94
C PRO A 296 6.69 1.60 -2.99
N ASN A 297 7.81 1.44 -2.28
CA ASN A 297 8.95 2.37 -2.31
C ASN A 297 10.00 2.00 -3.38
N VAL A 298 9.77 0.94 -4.18
CA VAL A 298 10.55 0.68 -5.39
C VAL A 298 9.97 1.53 -6.51
N LEU A 299 10.66 2.62 -6.84
CA LEU A 299 10.19 3.69 -7.70
C LEU A 299 11.19 3.93 -8.84
N ALA A 300 10.65 4.17 -10.04
CA ALA A 300 11.43 4.56 -11.20
C ALA A 300 12.04 5.97 -11.03
N SER A 301 13.12 6.25 -11.75
CA SER A 301 13.73 7.57 -11.81
C SER A 301 12.70 8.65 -12.10
N GLY A 302 12.83 9.81 -11.44
CA GLY A 302 11.90 10.94 -11.57
C GLY A 302 10.63 10.82 -10.72
N ILE A 303 10.52 9.76 -9.89
CA ILE A 303 9.44 9.56 -8.93
C ILE A 303 10.04 9.37 -7.53
N THR A 304 9.50 10.06 -6.53
CA THR A 304 9.91 9.91 -5.12
C THR A 304 8.73 9.72 -4.20
N ALA A 305 8.95 9.01 -3.10
CA ALA A 305 7.94 8.81 -2.06
C ALA A 305 7.80 10.05 -1.18
N SER A 306 6.61 10.26 -0.61
CA SER A 306 6.42 11.24 0.46
C SER A 306 6.90 10.68 1.81
N ASP A 307 7.03 11.57 2.80
CA ASP A 307 7.34 11.21 4.20
C ASP A 307 6.10 10.71 4.97
N ASP A 308 5.08 10.19 4.28
CA ASP A 308 3.94 9.51 4.89
C ASP A 308 4.45 8.36 5.77
N PRO A 309 4.22 8.41 7.11
CA PRO A 309 4.80 7.44 8.03
C PRO A 309 4.31 6.00 7.80
N ILE A 310 3.10 5.82 7.23
CA ILE A 310 2.62 4.49 6.82
C ILE A 310 3.40 4.00 5.60
N LEU A 311 3.67 4.87 4.61
CA LEU A 311 4.47 4.49 3.44
C LEU A 311 5.90 4.11 3.84
N GLN A 312 6.52 4.89 4.72
CA GLN A 312 7.91 4.70 5.14
C GLN A 312 8.14 3.37 5.88
N ILE A 313 7.22 2.93 6.74
CA ILE A 313 7.38 1.67 7.48
C ILE A 313 7.15 0.43 6.61
N ARG A 314 6.53 0.59 5.42
CA ARG A 314 6.13 -0.54 4.57
C ARG A 314 7.32 -1.36 4.09
N SER A 315 8.39 -0.75 3.62
CA SER A 315 9.56 -1.49 3.09
C SER A 315 10.11 -2.50 4.10
N ALA A 316 10.28 -2.09 5.35
CA ALA A 316 10.77 -3.00 6.40
C ALA A 316 9.76 -4.10 6.74
N ALA A 317 8.46 -3.78 6.84
CA ALA A 317 7.41 -4.78 7.08
C ALA A 317 7.31 -5.80 5.93
N TYR A 318 7.41 -5.32 4.69
CA TYR A 318 7.41 -6.17 3.49
C TYR A 318 8.64 -7.08 3.43
N ALA A 319 9.83 -6.57 3.78
CA ALA A 319 11.06 -7.36 3.82
C ALA A 319 10.97 -8.50 4.86
N ILE A 320 10.45 -8.22 6.06
CA ILE A 320 10.24 -9.23 7.11
C ILE A 320 9.24 -10.30 6.64
N SER A 321 8.09 -9.89 6.09
CA SER A 321 7.08 -10.80 5.56
C SER A 321 7.63 -11.68 4.42
N PHE A 322 8.45 -11.08 3.55
CA PHE A 322 9.09 -11.78 2.44
C PHE A 322 10.11 -12.81 2.94
N GLY A 323 10.98 -12.43 3.89
CA GLY A 323 11.95 -13.31 4.51
C GLY A 323 11.30 -14.52 5.20
N LYS A 324 10.25 -14.30 6.01
CA LYS A 324 9.48 -15.39 6.64
C LYS A 324 8.88 -16.34 5.61
N ARG A 325 8.34 -15.82 4.50
CA ARG A 325 7.79 -16.65 3.43
C ARG A 325 8.86 -17.52 2.76
N LEU A 326 10.04 -16.97 2.43
CA LEU A 326 11.13 -17.71 1.79
C LEU A 326 11.71 -18.80 2.69
N THR A 327 11.68 -18.61 4.01
CA THR A 327 12.16 -19.59 5.00
C THR A 327 11.07 -20.57 5.45
N GLY A 328 9.87 -20.52 4.87
CA GLY A 328 8.77 -21.42 5.20
C GLY A 328 8.16 -21.19 6.59
N GLN A 329 8.35 -19.98 7.13
CA GLN A 329 7.78 -19.56 8.42
C GLN A 329 6.40 -18.92 8.27
#